data_4addf0ce88a9b69bf462a89334de7023
#
_entry.id   4addf0ce88a9b69bf462a89334de7023
#
_cell.length_a   1.000
_cell.length_b   1.000
_cell.length_c   1.000
_cell.angle_alpha   90.00
_cell.angle_beta   90.00
_cell.angle_gamma   90.00
#
_symmetry.space_group_name_H-M   'P 1'
#
loop_
_entity.id
_entity.type
_entity.pdbx_description
1 polymer ?
#
loop_
_entity_poly.entity_id
_entity_poly.type
_entity_poly.pdbx_seq_one_letter_code
_entity_poly.pdbx_strand_id
1 'polypeptide(L)'
;MRVGIDFGTTHTVVAVVDRGNYPVVSFDGMDTWPSIVAANAAGELRFGLDAAAVRQEPGWSVLRSFKRLINDAGPRTEVDLGGRSYPLADLFTSFLAQLKSDLRHRSNTGLAPDERVEAAISVPANASSAQRFLTLDAFANAGFEVVALLNEPSAAGFEYAHRYRSTLTAKREYVVIYDLGGGTFDASLLKMTGRCNEVVTSEGIRRLGGDDFDEAILELVRKEAKLGEVDATTLDLLLEECAVRKEAVGPNTRRFLIDLSAAGRPPFSCGIDDVYAACAPLVEKTVEVLSRVLHDPARDGGDVAWSDVAGIYVAGGAGSFPLVGRMLRGTFGEKRVKRSPHPFAATAIGLAVFLDKEAGFALSERLSRNFGVFREARAGEDIIFDPILPKDAPLPADGRPPLVVTRTYRAAHNIGHFRFVECSRLLDGRPDGDVTPYDPVYFPFDPNLHDEEDLARRAVGRREDGPDVEERYVVTPGGAVEVTLTTRPAAFTRSFRLARRATSAGQASATARAPHPDLSPRARVG
;
A
#
# COMPACT_ATOMS: atom_id res chain seq x y z
N MET A 1 20.48 11.33 -12.59
CA MET A 1 20.52 10.98 -11.16
C MET A 1 19.69 9.73 -10.92
N ARG A 2 20.12 8.80 -10.06
CA ARG A 2 19.36 7.59 -9.67
C ARG A 2 18.87 7.73 -8.24
N VAL A 3 17.57 7.55 -8.01
CA VAL A 3 16.93 7.79 -6.71
C VAL A 3 15.98 6.64 -6.34
N GLY A 4 15.95 6.29 -5.06
CA GLY A 4 14.88 5.49 -4.47
C GLY A 4 13.84 6.43 -3.86
N ILE A 5 12.58 6.28 -4.24
CA ILE A 5 11.48 7.12 -3.74
C ILE A 5 10.46 6.24 -3.03
N ASP A 6 10.32 6.45 -1.74
CA ASP A 6 9.24 5.90 -0.93
C ASP A 6 8.13 6.94 -0.79
N PHE A 7 7.06 6.76 -1.57
CA PHE A 7 5.85 7.55 -1.42
C PHE A 7 5.03 7.00 -0.25
N GLY A 8 5.26 7.54 0.94
CA GLY A 8 4.56 7.13 2.15
C GLY A 8 3.20 7.82 2.36
N THR A 9 2.39 7.30 3.27
CA THR A 9 1.06 7.85 3.62
C THR A 9 1.17 9.26 4.20
N THR A 10 2.13 9.46 5.09
CA THR A 10 2.34 10.73 5.81
C THR A 10 3.50 11.53 5.24
N HIS A 11 4.57 10.84 4.87
CA HIS A 11 5.80 11.43 4.35
C HIS A 11 6.30 10.68 3.13
N THR A 12 6.80 11.41 2.16
CA THR A 12 7.57 10.88 1.04
C THR A 12 9.06 11.06 1.34
N VAL A 13 9.84 10.02 1.11
CA VAL A 13 11.29 10.02 1.36
C VAL A 13 12.02 9.68 0.08
N VAL A 14 13.13 10.35 -0.15
CA VAL A 14 14.00 10.12 -1.31
C VAL A 14 15.41 9.82 -0.84
N ALA A 15 16.04 8.78 -1.40
CA ALA A 15 17.46 8.48 -1.21
C ALA A 15 18.17 8.43 -2.56
N VAL A 16 19.41 8.89 -2.60
CA VAL A 16 20.21 8.97 -3.82
C VAL A 16 21.26 7.88 -3.85
N VAL A 17 21.58 7.34 -5.03
CA VAL A 17 22.76 6.49 -5.23
C VAL A 17 23.99 7.37 -5.38
N ASP A 18 24.87 7.37 -4.41
CA ASP A 18 26.14 8.13 -4.42
C ASP A 18 27.34 7.24 -4.07
N ARG A 19 27.97 6.67 -5.09
CA ARG A 19 29.26 5.92 -4.97
C ARG A 19 29.27 4.89 -3.84
N GLY A 20 28.21 4.05 -3.78
CA GLY A 20 28.05 3.02 -2.75
C GLY A 20 27.52 3.53 -1.42
N ASN A 21 27.18 4.82 -1.33
CA ASN A 21 26.41 5.41 -0.25
C ASN A 21 24.99 5.72 -0.73
N TYR A 22 24.07 5.80 0.20
CA TYR A 22 22.66 6.00 -0.09
C TYR A 22 22.08 7.10 0.82
N PRO A 23 22.57 8.36 0.68
CA PRO A 23 22.13 9.44 1.53
C PRO A 23 20.65 9.76 1.28
N VAL A 24 19.95 10.06 2.37
CA VAL A 24 18.59 10.60 2.31
C VAL A 24 18.67 12.05 1.84
N VAL A 25 17.78 12.40 0.93
CA VAL A 25 17.66 13.76 0.41
C VAL A 25 16.99 14.64 1.45
N SER A 26 17.59 15.80 1.71
CA SER A 26 17.01 16.81 2.57
C SER A 26 16.36 17.90 1.72
N PHE A 27 15.12 18.27 2.06
CA PHE A 27 14.34 19.35 1.45
C PHE A 27 14.21 20.50 2.45
N ASP A 28 14.79 21.64 2.16
CA ASP A 28 14.84 22.81 3.08
C ASP A 28 15.29 22.43 4.51
N GLY A 29 16.22 21.45 4.61
CA GLY A 29 16.75 20.96 5.89
C GLY A 29 15.93 19.83 6.55
N MET A 30 14.87 19.35 5.91
CA MET A 30 14.06 18.22 6.39
C MET A 30 14.33 16.97 5.54
N ASP A 31 14.57 15.83 6.17
CA ASP A 31 14.84 14.54 5.51
C ASP A 31 13.57 13.83 5.00
N THR A 32 12.43 14.46 5.15
CA THR A 32 11.12 13.99 4.69
C THR A 32 10.36 15.09 3.97
N TRP A 33 9.57 14.71 2.98
CA TRP A 33 8.70 15.61 2.25
C TRP A 33 7.23 15.26 2.57
N PRO A 34 6.39 16.21 3.05
CA PRO A 34 5.04 15.90 3.53
C PRO A 34 4.14 15.34 2.43
N SER A 35 3.46 14.22 2.67
CA SER A 35 2.49 13.62 1.73
C SER A 35 1.10 14.22 1.91
N ILE A 36 0.96 15.54 1.72
CA ILE A 36 -0.28 16.30 1.90
C ILE A 36 -0.58 17.17 0.68
N VAL A 37 -1.88 17.42 0.48
CA VAL A 37 -2.42 18.31 -0.54
C VAL A 37 -3.31 19.35 0.13
N ALA A 38 -3.22 20.61 -0.24
CA ALA A 38 -4.11 21.66 0.23
C ALA A 38 -4.81 22.33 -0.96
N ALA A 39 -6.08 22.70 -0.78
CA ALA A 39 -6.85 23.46 -1.75
C ALA A 39 -7.65 24.58 -1.08
N ASN A 40 -7.84 25.70 -1.77
CA ASN A 40 -8.74 26.77 -1.35
C ASN A 40 -9.99 26.85 -2.26
N ALA A 41 -10.97 27.65 -1.85
CA ALA A 41 -12.21 27.81 -2.61
C ALA A 41 -12.02 28.42 -4.01
N ALA A 42 -10.90 29.11 -4.28
CA ALA A 42 -10.56 29.60 -5.60
C ALA A 42 -10.07 28.48 -6.53
N GLY A 43 -9.78 27.29 -5.99
CA GLY A 43 -9.26 26.14 -6.73
C GLY A 43 -7.73 26.13 -6.84
N GLU A 44 -7.06 26.92 -6.03
CA GLU A 44 -5.61 26.89 -5.93
C GLU A 44 -5.19 25.65 -5.16
N LEU A 45 -4.22 24.90 -5.69
CA LEU A 45 -3.66 23.70 -5.10
C LEU A 45 -2.24 23.95 -4.60
N ARG A 46 -1.92 23.37 -3.46
CA ARG A 46 -0.58 23.29 -2.88
C ARG A 46 -0.25 21.85 -2.54
N PHE A 47 1.02 21.48 -2.64
CA PHE A 47 1.50 20.13 -2.42
C PHE A 47 2.73 20.13 -1.51
N GLY A 48 2.91 19.10 -0.73
CA GLY A 48 4.11 18.88 0.07
C GLY A 48 4.43 20.03 1.02
N LEU A 49 5.61 20.59 0.89
CA LEU A 49 6.09 21.69 1.77
C LEU A 49 5.20 22.93 1.69
N ASP A 50 4.72 23.28 0.49
CA ASP A 50 3.84 24.44 0.32
C ASP A 50 2.45 24.20 0.91
N ALA A 51 1.94 22.96 0.83
CA ALA A 51 0.71 22.60 1.51
C ALA A 51 0.87 22.61 3.04
N ALA A 52 2.03 22.17 3.54
CA ALA A 52 2.35 22.25 4.97
C ALA A 52 2.41 23.70 5.48
N ALA A 53 2.90 24.62 4.66
CA ALA A 53 2.98 26.04 5.02
C ALA A 53 1.60 26.70 5.22
N VAL A 54 0.62 26.34 4.37
CA VAL A 54 -0.72 26.96 4.39
C VAL A 54 -1.76 26.20 5.24
N ARG A 55 -1.40 25.06 5.82
CA ARG A 55 -2.34 24.16 6.48
C ARG A 55 -3.12 24.75 7.67
N GLN A 56 -2.59 25.77 8.31
CA GLN A 56 -3.23 26.48 9.42
C GLN A 56 -3.83 27.82 8.98
N GLU A 57 -3.70 28.19 7.71
CA GLU A 57 -4.25 29.42 7.20
C GLU A 57 -5.76 29.31 6.94
N PRO A 58 -6.57 30.29 7.32
CA PRO A 58 -8.00 30.28 7.05
C PRO A 58 -8.29 30.18 5.54
N GLY A 59 -9.29 29.38 5.18
CA GLY A 59 -9.73 29.20 3.79
C GLY A 59 -9.01 28.08 3.03
N TRP A 60 -8.07 27.38 3.64
CA TRP A 60 -7.45 26.19 3.08
C TRP A 60 -8.05 24.91 3.68
N SER A 61 -8.38 23.96 2.82
CA SER A 61 -8.74 22.59 3.18
C SER A 61 -7.54 21.69 2.90
N VAL A 62 -7.21 20.80 3.85
CA VAL A 62 -6.04 19.94 3.75
C VAL A 62 -6.46 18.46 3.65
N LEU A 63 -5.97 17.80 2.63
CA LEU A 63 -6.09 16.36 2.44
C LEU A 63 -4.81 15.69 2.95
N ARG A 64 -4.94 14.93 4.04
CA ARG A 64 -3.89 14.11 4.62
C ARG A 64 -4.03 12.67 4.17
N SER A 65 -2.97 11.90 4.31
CA SER A 65 -2.99 10.44 4.10
C SER A 65 -3.62 10.02 2.76
N PHE A 66 -3.49 10.87 1.72
CA PHE A 66 -4.17 10.63 0.45
C PHE A 66 -3.69 9.35 -0.24
N LYS A 67 -2.51 8.80 0.11
CA LYS A 67 -2.09 7.46 -0.31
C LYS A 67 -3.10 6.38 0.08
N ARG A 68 -3.81 6.54 1.22
CA ARG A 68 -4.90 5.61 1.60
C ARG A 68 -6.04 5.60 0.58
N LEU A 69 -6.33 6.75 -0.05
CA LEU A 69 -7.35 6.83 -1.11
C LEU A 69 -6.92 6.02 -2.34
N ILE A 70 -5.63 5.97 -2.65
CA ILE A 70 -5.08 5.19 -3.77
C ILE A 70 -5.33 3.69 -3.56
N ASN A 71 -5.32 3.21 -2.31
CA ASN A 71 -5.60 1.81 -1.99
C ASN A 71 -7.02 1.39 -2.42
N ASP A 72 -7.95 2.32 -2.40
CA ASP A 72 -9.36 2.10 -2.72
C ASP A 72 -9.77 2.73 -4.06
N ALA A 73 -8.80 3.30 -4.80
CA ALA A 73 -9.04 4.06 -6.02
C ALA A 73 -9.35 3.17 -7.23
N GLY A 74 -10.19 3.71 -8.07
CA GLY A 74 -10.37 3.32 -9.47
C GLY A 74 -10.02 4.50 -10.39
N PRO A 75 -10.05 4.31 -11.71
CA PRO A 75 -9.64 5.33 -12.69
C PRO A 75 -10.54 6.58 -12.69
N ARG A 76 -11.74 6.49 -12.09
CA ARG A 76 -12.72 7.57 -11.99
C ARG A 76 -12.93 8.06 -10.56
N THR A 77 -12.00 7.74 -9.66
CA THR A 77 -12.09 8.22 -8.28
C THR A 77 -11.85 9.72 -8.26
N GLU A 78 -12.79 10.44 -7.70
CA GLU A 78 -12.71 11.87 -7.45
C GLU A 78 -12.54 12.15 -5.95
N VAL A 79 -11.92 13.26 -5.64
CA VAL A 79 -11.66 13.73 -4.28
C VAL A 79 -12.20 15.14 -4.14
N ASP A 80 -13.08 15.33 -3.18
CA ASP A 80 -13.61 16.66 -2.85
C ASP A 80 -12.65 17.38 -1.90
N LEU A 81 -12.12 18.51 -2.34
CA LEU A 81 -11.18 19.32 -1.58
C LEU A 81 -11.38 20.81 -1.88
N GLY A 82 -11.47 21.63 -0.84
CA GLY A 82 -11.66 23.08 -1.00
C GLY A 82 -12.98 23.47 -1.70
N GLY A 83 -14.00 22.59 -1.63
CA GLY A 83 -15.30 22.80 -2.28
C GLY A 83 -15.33 22.48 -3.77
N ARG A 84 -14.31 21.78 -4.29
CA ARG A 84 -14.24 21.32 -5.67
C ARG A 84 -13.90 19.83 -5.71
N SER A 85 -14.33 19.16 -6.78
CA SER A 85 -13.98 17.76 -7.06
C SER A 85 -12.80 17.67 -8.02
N TYR A 86 -11.84 16.79 -7.70
CA TYR A 86 -10.61 16.58 -8.48
C TYR A 86 -10.42 15.09 -8.76
N PRO A 87 -10.07 14.68 -10.00
CA PRO A 87 -9.65 13.32 -10.27
C PRO A 87 -8.41 12.96 -9.42
N LEU A 88 -8.49 11.86 -8.68
CA LEU A 88 -7.38 11.42 -7.82
C LEU A 88 -6.08 11.21 -8.60
N ALA A 89 -6.16 10.67 -9.82
CA ALA A 89 -4.99 10.45 -10.67
C ALA A 89 -4.27 11.77 -11.02
N ASP A 90 -5.03 12.85 -11.27
CA ASP A 90 -4.48 14.17 -11.59
C ASP A 90 -3.85 14.83 -10.35
N LEU A 91 -4.51 14.71 -9.18
CA LEU A 91 -3.92 15.16 -7.92
C LEU A 91 -2.61 14.42 -7.62
N PHE A 92 -2.57 13.11 -7.83
CA PHE A 92 -1.38 12.30 -7.59
C PHE A 92 -0.24 12.66 -8.55
N THR A 93 -0.55 12.82 -9.84
CA THR A 93 0.44 13.28 -10.83
C THR A 93 0.98 14.66 -10.48
N SER A 94 0.11 15.61 -10.11
CA SER A 94 0.51 16.97 -9.73
C SER A 94 1.36 17.00 -8.46
N PHE A 95 1.01 16.17 -7.48
CA PHE A 95 1.79 15.98 -6.26
C PHE A 95 3.21 15.50 -6.57
N LEU A 96 3.37 14.50 -7.42
CA LEU A 96 4.67 13.96 -7.83
C LEU A 96 5.46 14.94 -8.71
N ALA A 97 4.78 15.73 -9.55
CA ALA A 97 5.41 16.78 -10.33
C ALA A 97 6.00 17.88 -9.42
N GLN A 98 5.29 18.24 -8.33
CA GLN A 98 5.82 19.17 -7.33
C GLN A 98 7.01 18.56 -6.57
N LEU A 99 6.94 17.28 -6.17
CA LEU A 99 8.09 16.59 -5.57
C LEU A 99 9.32 16.66 -6.48
N LYS A 100 9.14 16.42 -7.78
CA LYS A 100 10.24 16.50 -8.76
C LYS A 100 10.79 17.92 -8.89
N SER A 101 9.92 18.93 -8.84
CA SER A 101 10.33 20.34 -8.81
C SER A 101 11.13 20.66 -7.56
N ASP A 102 10.65 20.24 -6.38
CA ASP A 102 11.33 20.48 -5.11
C ASP A 102 12.66 19.70 -5.01
N LEU A 103 12.73 18.53 -5.62
CA LEU A 103 13.98 17.77 -5.73
C LEU A 103 15.06 18.56 -6.49
N ARG A 104 14.67 19.41 -7.44
CA ARG A 104 15.60 20.28 -8.18
C ARG A 104 15.93 21.58 -7.47
N HIS A 105 14.94 22.22 -6.85
CA HIS A 105 15.05 23.60 -6.43
C HIS A 105 15.19 23.79 -4.91
N ARG A 106 14.74 22.80 -4.12
CA ARG A 106 14.66 22.89 -2.65
C ARG A 106 15.39 21.76 -1.94
N SER A 107 16.12 20.93 -2.69
CA SER A 107 16.86 19.80 -2.09
C SER A 107 18.37 20.02 -2.12
N ASN A 108 19.06 19.22 -1.33
CA ASN A 108 20.53 19.18 -1.27
C ASN A 108 21.17 18.33 -2.38
N THR A 109 20.42 17.91 -3.41
CA THR A 109 20.94 17.01 -4.45
C THR A 109 21.82 17.69 -5.49
N GLY A 110 21.64 18.99 -5.71
CA GLY A 110 22.34 19.71 -6.78
C GLY A 110 21.95 19.26 -8.20
N LEU A 111 20.74 18.69 -8.36
CA LEU A 111 20.22 18.17 -9.63
C LEU A 111 20.18 19.26 -10.71
N ALA A 112 20.85 19.02 -11.83
CA ALA A 112 20.86 19.97 -12.95
C ALA A 112 19.45 20.08 -13.61
N PRO A 113 19.10 21.24 -14.23
CA PRO A 113 17.77 21.46 -14.79
C PRO A 113 17.31 20.38 -15.78
N ASP A 114 18.20 19.91 -16.65
CA ASP A 114 17.90 18.95 -17.71
C ASP A 114 18.27 17.50 -17.34
N GLU A 115 18.76 17.27 -16.13
CA GLU A 115 19.18 15.95 -15.70
C GLU A 115 17.97 15.04 -15.51
N ARG A 116 18.05 13.83 -16.10
CA ARG A 116 17.01 12.80 -15.93
C ARG A 116 17.05 12.21 -14.52
N VAL A 117 15.89 11.91 -13.99
CA VAL A 117 15.74 11.26 -12.70
C VAL A 117 15.22 9.83 -12.95
N GLU A 118 16.15 8.87 -12.88
CA GLU A 118 15.83 7.44 -12.85
C GLU A 118 15.37 7.07 -11.44
N ALA A 119 14.17 6.55 -11.31
CA ALA A 119 13.57 6.25 -10.02
C ALA A 119 13.24 4.76 -9.86
N ALA A 120 13.66 4.17 -8.75
CA ALA A 120 12.99 3.01 -8.19
C ALA A 120 11.96 3.50 -7.19
N ILE A 121 10.76 2.96 -7.27
CA ILE A 121 9.62 3.35 -6.44
C ILE A 121 9.03 2.14 -5.72
N SER A 122 8.26 2.37 -4.67
CA SER A 122 7.66 1.28 -3.91
C SER A 122 6.15 1.39 -3.81
N VAL A 123 5.53 0.23 -3.59
CA VAL A 123 4.12 0.07 -3.22
C VAL A 123 4.01 -0.90 -2.04
N PRO A 124 2.96 -0.84 -1.23
CA PRO A 124 2.70 -1.84 -0.21
C PRO A 124 2.73 -3.27 -0.77
N ALA A 125 3.17 -4.25 0.03
CA ALA A 125 3.26 -5.63 -0.42
C ALA A 125 1.93 -6.14 -0.97
N ASN A 126 0.81 -5.75 -0.34
CA ASN A 126 -0.54 -6.15 -0.71
C ASN A 126 -1.21 -5.22 -1.74
N ALA A 127 -0.43 -4.37 -2.46
CA ALA A 127 -0.96 -3.49 -3.48
C ALA A 127 -1.61 -4.30 -4.62
N SER A 128 -2.83 -3.90 -5.02
CA SER A 128 -3.52 -4.47 -6.17
C SER A 128 -2.89 -4.02 -7.50
N SER A 129 -3.17 -4.74 -8.59
CA SER A 129 -2.72 -4.33 -9.93
C SER A 129 -3.16 -2.92 -10.29
N ALA A 130 -4.39 -2.52 -9.94
CA ALA A 130 -4.87 -1.15 -10.16
C ALA A 130 -4.03 -0.10 -9.44
N GLN A 131 -3.67 -0.35 -8.19
CA GLN A 131 -2.80 0.53 -7.40
C GLN A 131 -1.40 0.62 -8.01
N ARG A 132 -0.83 -0.51 -8.46
CA ARG A 132 0.47 -0.55 -9.12
C ARG A 132 0.48 0.27 -10.41
N PHE A 133 -0.53 0.10 -11.27
CA PHE A 133 -0.69 0.89 -12.50
C PHE A 133 -0.85 2.38 -12.20
N LEU A 134 -1.74 2.75 -11.27
CA LEU A 134 -1.95 4.16 -10.91
C LEU A 134 -0.65 4.81 -10.41
N THR A 135 0.13 4.08 -9.61
CA THR A 135 1.42 4.58 -9.11
C THR A 135 2.43 4.76 -10.24
N LEU A 136 2.59 3.74 -11.10
CA LEU A 136 3.50 3.82 -12.26
C LEU A 136 3.14 4.97 -13.20
N ASP A 137 1.85 5.09 -13.57
CA ASP A 137 1.37 6.11 -14.49
C ASP A 137 1.55 7.52 -13.89
N ALA A 138 1.27 7.71 -12.60
CA ALA A 138 1.44 9.00 -11.94
C ALA A 138 2.92 9.44 -11.90
N PHE A 139 3.85 8.54 -11.57
CA PHE A 139 5.29 8.86 -11.60
C PHE A 139 5.78 9.14 -13.02
N ALA A 140 5.37 8.34 -14.01
CA ALA A 140 5.74 8.54 -15.41
C ALA A 140 5.20 9.87 -15.95
N ASN A 141 3.93 10.20 -15.67
CA ASN A 141 3.29 11.45 -16.08
C ASN A 141 3.89 12.68 -15.37
N ALA A 142 4.39 12.52 -14.14
CA ALA A 142 5.16 13.54 -13.45
C ALA A 142 6.59 13.70 -14.01
N GLY A 143 6.97 12.86 -14.99
CA GLY A 143 8.22 12.93 -15.72
C GLY A 143 9.40 12.25 -15.02
N PHE A 144 9.18 11.34 -14.09
CA PHE A 144 10.22 10.42 -13.61
C PHE A 144 10.44 9.31 -14.62
N GLU A 145 11.68 8.86 -14.77
CA GLU A 145 12.01 7.64 -15.51
C GLU A 145 11.96 6.46 -14.52
N VAL A 146 10.78 5.81 -14.43
CA VAL A 146 10.61 4.69 -13.50
C VAL A 146 11.31 3.46 -14.05
N VAL A 147 12.38 3.04 -13.40
CA VAL A 147 13.18 1.87 -13.80
C VAL A 147 12.85 0.63 -13.00
N ALA A 148 12.22 0.76 -11.83
CA ALA A 148 11.75 -0.37 -11.04
C ALA A 148 10.58 0.01 -10.13
N LEU A 149 9.67 -0.95 -9.90
CA LEU A 149 8.61 -0.92 -8.90
C LEU A 149 8.76 -2.13 -7.99
N LEU A 150 9.05 -1.90 -6.71
CA LEU A 150 9.25 -2.94 -5.70
C LEU A 150 8.15 -2.90 -4.64
N ASN A 151 8.01 -3.99 -3.89
CA ASN A 151 7.23 -3.96 -2.66
C ASN A 151 8.05 -3.28 -1.54
N GLU A 152 7.38 -2.47 -0.71
CA GLU A 152 8.01 -1.73 0.40
C GLU A 152 8.89 -2.64 1.30
N PRO A 153 8.41 -3.81 1.76
CA PRO A 153 9.25 -4.68 2.57
C PRO A 153 10.43 -5.30 1.81
N SER A 154 10.30 -5.52 0.49
CA SER A 154 11.44 -5.97 -0.34
C SER A 154 12.53 -4.91 -0.37
N ALA A 155 12.15 -3.65 -0.51
CA ALA A 155 13.08 -2.53 -0.47
C ALA A 155 13.75 -2.41 0.91
N ALA A 156 12.99 -2.42 2.00
CA ALA A 156 13.54 -2.41 3.36
C ALA A 156 14.51 -3.60 3.63
N GLY A 157 14.24 -4.74 2.97
CA GLY A 157 15.12 -5.91 2.99
C GLY A 157 16.52 -5.64 2.40
N PHE A 158 16.63 -4.79 1.38
CA PHE A 158 17.94 -4.40 0.84
C PHE A 158 18.72 -3.51 1.81
N GLU A 159 18.06 -2.60 2.51
CA GLU A 159 18.73 -1.84 3.57
C GLU A 159 19.24 -2.77 4.67
N TYR A 160 18.41 -3.74 5.11
CA TYR A 160 18.85 -4.75 6.08
C TYR A 160 20.07 -5.53 5.57
N ALA A 161 20.01 -6.07 4.36
CA ALA A 161 21.10 -6.85 3.77
C ALA A 161 22.38 -6.04 3.60
N HIS A 162 22.26 -4.75 3.32
CA HIS A 162 23.40 -3.83 3.25
C HIS A 162 24.04 -3.60 4.63
N ARG A 163 23.22 -3.33 5.67
CA ARG A 163 23.70 -2.95 7.00
C ARG A 163 24.06 -4.12 7.91
N TYR A 164 23.26 -5.17 7.89
CA TYR A 164 23.32 -6.28 8.85
C TYR A 164 23.74 -7.60 8.22
N ARG A 165 24.47 -7.55 7.12
CA ARG A 165 24.94 -8.74 6.39
C ARG A 165 25.64 -9.76 7.30
N SER A 166 26.36 -9.32 8.33
CA SER A 166 27.06 -10.19 9.29
C SER A 166 26.13 -11.03 10.18
N THR A 167 24.84 -10.70 10.24
CA THR A 167 23.82 -11.49 10.97
C THR A 167 23.31 -12.67 10.16
N LEU A 168 23.47 -12.60 8.84
CA LEU A 168 23.08 -13.65 7.90
C LEU A 168 24.12 -14.75 7.85
N THR A 169 23.69 -15.99 8.02
CA THR A 169 24.54 -17.18 7.97
C THR A 169 23.80 -18.29 7.24
N ALA A 170 24.50 -19.35 6.80
CA ALA A 170 23.87 -20.51 6.17
C ALA A 170 22.81 -21.22 7.02
N LYS A 171 22.78 -20.95 8.35
CA LYS A 171 21.76 -21.46 9.26
C LYS A 171 20.67 -20.44 9.59
N ARG A 172 20.86 -19.17 9.22
CA ARG A 172 19.96 -18.04 9.51
C ARG A 172 19.87 -17.19 8.26
N GLU A 173 19.15 -17.66 7.30
CA GLU A 173 18.99 -16.99 6.00
C GLU A 173 17.65 -16.26 5.87
N TYR A 174 16.75 -16.38 6.85
CA TYR A 174 15.47 -15.69 6.85
C TYR A 174 15.51 -14.40 7.67
N VAL A 175 14.87 -13.38 7.16
CA VAL A 175 14.66 -12.09 7.84
C VAL A 175 13.19 -11.75 7.72
N VAL A 176 12.61 -11.30 8.82
CA VAL A 176 11.25 -10.75 8.80
C VAL A 176 11.35 -9.23 8.73
N ILE A 177 10.77 -8.63 7.71
CA ILE A 177 10.56 -7.20 7.62
C ILE A 177 9.23 -6.90 8.27
N TYR A 178 9.23 -6.02 9.26
CA TYR A 178 8.08 -5.47 9.95
C TYR A 178 8.01 -4.00 9.59
N ASP A 179 7.14 -3.66 8.64
CA ASP A 179 6.97 -2.30 8.16
C ASP A 179 5.67 -1.71 8.70
N LEU A 180 5.79 -0.78 9.66
CA LEU A 180 4.66 -0.07 10.24
C LEU A 180 4.75 1.41 9.86
N GLY A 181 4.05 1.75 8.79
CA GLY A 181 3.98 3.09 8.24
C GLY A 181 2.94 3.99 8.90
N GLY A 182 2.65 5.13 8.27
CA GLY A 182 1.60 6.05 8.72
C GLY A 182 0.20 5.48 8.56
N GLY A 183 -0.04 4.67 7.51
CA GLY A 183 -1.39 4.21 7.14
C GLY A 183 -1.57 2.71 7.00
N THR A 184 -0.48 1.96 6.84
CA THR A 184 -0.50 0.52 6.57
C THR A 184 0.51 -0.20 7.44
N PHE A 185 0.26 -1.48 7.65
CA PHE A 185 1.20 -2.42 8.23
C PHE A 185 1.43 -3.57 7.25
N ASP A 186 2.70 -3.86 6.97
CA ASP A 186 3.13 -5.00 6.18
C ASP A 186 4.21 -5.81 6.91
N ALA A 187 4.07 -7.13 6.86
CA ALA A 187 5.06 -8.07 7.36
C ALA A 187 5.46 -9.02 6.23
N SER A 188 6.75 -9.15 5.97
CA SER A 188 7.26 -10.04 4.92
C SER A 188 8.39 -10.91 5.43
N LEU A 189 8.34 -12.18 5.05
CA LEU A 189 9.44 -13.12 5.26
C LEU A 189 10.31 -13.14 4.00
N LEU A 190 11.56 -12.76 4.16
CA LEU A 190 12.56 -12.78 3.10
C LEU A 190 13.58 -13.85 3.38
N LYS A 191 13.93 -14.60 2.34
CA LYS A 191 15.11 -15.46 2.31
C LYS A 191 16.26 -14.70 1.66
N MET A 192 17.39 -14.61 2.36
CA MET A 192 18.55 -13.84 1.91
C MET A 192 19.74 -14.77 1.70
N THR A 193 20.04 -15.08 0.43
CA THR A 193 21.14 -15.96 0.07
C THR A 193 22.19 -15.17 -0.71
N GLY A 194 23.32 -14.90 -0.07
CA GLY A 194 24.37 -14.06 -0.67
C GLY A 194 23.94 -12.62 -0.88
N ARG A 195 23.69 -12.23 -2.12
CA ARG A 195 23.14 -10.91 -2.52
C ARG A 195 21.75 -11.01 -3.13
N CYS A 196 21.14 -12.18 -3.10
CA CYS A 196 19.80 -12.40 -3.59
C CYS A 196 18.81 -12.35 -2.42
N ASN A 197 17.83 -11.47 -2.50
CA ASN A 197 16.68 -11.41 -1.61
C ASN A 197 15.50 -12.06 -2.32
N GLU A 198 14.92 -13.08 -1.70
CA GLU A 198 13.71 -13.74 -2.18
C GLU A 198 12.57 -13.48 -1.19
N VAL A 199 11.47 -12.94 -1.67
CA VAL A 199 10.25 -12.82 -0.87
C VAL A 199 9.59 -14.18 -0.80
N VAL A 200 9.48 -14.73 0.40
CA VAL A 200 8.85 -16.04 0.63
C VAL A 200 7.35 -15.87 0.76
N THR A 201 6.93 -14.93 1.59
CA THR A 201 5.51 -14.56 1.77
C THR A 201 5.38 -13.17 2.36
N SER A 202 4.23 -12.55 2.16
CA SER A 202 3.88 -11.25 2.73
C SER A 202 2.43 -11.26 3.21
N GLU A 203 2.21 -10.65 4.37
CA GLU A 203 0.90 -10.41 4.98
C GLU A 203 0.82 -8.96 5.44
N GLY A 204 -0.39 -8.38 5.48
CA GLY A 204 -0.52 -6.99 5.90
C GLY A 204 -1.92 -6.60 6.35
N ILE A 205 -2.01 -5.40 6.90
CA ILE A 205 -3.27 -4.75 7.28
C ILE A 205 -3.33 -3.39 6.59
N ARG A 206 -4.28 -3.20 5.69
CA ARG A 206 -4.40 -2.00 4.85
C ARG A 206 -4.74 -0.72 5.60
N ARG A 207 -5.36 -0.83 6.77
CA ARG A 207 -5.75 0.28 7.63
C ARG A 207 -5.28 -0.01 9.04
N LEU A 208 -3.98 0.07 9.24
CA LEU A 208 -3.33 0.05 10.53
C LEU A 208 -1.96 0.71 10.40
N GLY A 209 -1.78 1.85 11.03
CA GLY A 209 -0.54 2.62 10.99
C GLY A 209 -0.54 3.73 12.01
N GLY A 210 0.37 4.69 11.83
CA GLY A 210 0.54 5.84 12.70
C GLY A 210 -0.73 6.66 12.90
N ASP A 211 -1.54 6.81 11.83
CA ASP A 211 -2.81 7.55 11.88
C ASP A 211 -3.81 6.88 12.84
N ASP A 212 -3.86 5.54 12.88
CA ASP A 212 -4.76 4.80 13.77
C ASP A 212 -4.30 4.93 15.24
N PHE A 213 -2.98 5.11 15.47
CA PHE A 213 -2.47 5.44 16.79
C PHE A 213 -2.87 6.84 17.22
N ASP A 214 -2.88 7.82 16.29
CA ASP A 214 -3.32 9.18 16.57
C ASP A 214 -4.81 9.22 16.95
N GLU A 215 -5.64 8.44 16.24
CA GLU A 215 -7.05 8.28 16.58
C GLU A 215 -7.25 7.65 17.97
N ALA A 216 -6.48 6.59 18.29
CA ALA A 216 -6.56 5.95 19.61
C ALA A 216 -6.12 6.89 20.73
N ILE A 217 -5.09 7.70 20.50
CA ILE A 217 -4.62 8.72 21.46
C ILE A 217 -5.68 9.82 21.61
N LEU A 218 -6.27 10.30 20.50
CA LEU A 218 -7.32 11.31 20.56
C LEU A 218 -8.55 10.82 21.32
N GLU A 219 -8.95 9.55 21.13
CA GLU A 219 -10.08 8.98 21.88
C GLU A 219 -9.77 8.90 23.39
N LEU A 220 -8.54 8.52 23.76
CA LEU A 220 -8.08 8.59 25.16
C LEU A 220 -8.20 10.02 25.71
N VAL A 221 -7.70 11.01 24.96
CA VAL A 221 -7.72 12.43 25.36
C VAL A 221 -9.16 12.92 25.49
N ARG A 222 -10.02 12.63 24.52
CA ARG A 222 -11.45 13.01 24.56
C ARG A 222 -12.16 12.47 25.80
N LYS A 223 -11.91 11.22 26.13
CA LYS A 223 -12.50 10.56 27.28
C LYS A 223 -12.01 11.17 28.60
N GLU A 224 -10.69 11.25 28.78
CA GLU A 224 -10.10 11.66 30.06
C GLU A 224 -10.22 13.18 30.30
N ALA A 225 -10.05 14.01 29.26
CA ALA A 225 -10.25 15.45 29.35
C ALA A 225 -11.75 15.85 29.28
N LYS A 226 -12.66 14.88 29.13
CA LYS A 226 -14.12 15.10 28.99
C LYS A 226 -14.42 16.15 27.92
N LEU A 227 -13.80 16.01 26.75
CA LEU A 227 -14.10 16.82 25.60
C LEU A 227 -15.48 16.44 25.06
N GLY A 228 -16.37 17.44 24.91
CA GLY A 228 -17.64 17.27 24.24
C GLY A 228 -17.50 17.08 22.73
N GLU A 229 -18.59 17.27 22.01
CA GLU A 229 -18.55 17.36 20.55
C GLU A 229 -17.74 18.59 20.12
N VAL A 230 -16.84 18.40 19.19
CA VAL A 230 -16.03 19.44 18.55
C VAL A 230 -16.31 19.42 17.06
N ASP A 231 -16.19 20.57 16.40
CA ASP A 231 -16.33 20.65 14.94
C ASP A 231 -15.18 19.93 14.21
N ALA A 232 -15.35 19.68 12.91
CA ALA A 232 -14.40 18.92 12.11
C ALA A 232 -13.00 19.58 12.07
N THR A 233 -12.95 20.91 12.00
CA THR A 233 -11.67 21.64 11.96
C THR A 233 -10.90 21.49 13.27
N THR A 234 -11.59 21.62 14.39
CA THR A 234 -11.02 21.40 15.73
C THR A 234 -10.52 19.94 15.87
N LEU A 235 -11.31 18.97 15.37
CA LEU A 235 -10.95 17.56 15.41
C LEU A 235 -9.65 17.30 14.64
N ASP A 236 -9.51 17.87 13.44
CA ASP A 236 -8.31 17.74 12.60
C ASP A 236 -7.07 18.35 13.28
N LEU A 237 -7.22 19.50 13.93
CA LEU A 237 -6.13 20.14 14.68
C LEU A 237 -5.69 19.28 15.88
N LEU A 238 -6.63 18.67 16.60
CA LEU A 238 -6.33 17.78 17.71
C LEU A 238 -5.67 16.48 17.25
N LEU A 239 -6.08 15.91 16.13
CA LEU A 239 -5.40 14.74 15.53
C LEU A 239 -3.97 15.07 15.15
N GLU A 240 -3.73 16.27 14.61
CA GLU A 240 -2.39 16.70 14.28
C GLU A 240 -1.51 16.86 15.53
N GLU A 241 -2.05 17.47 16.57
CA GLU A 241 -1.34 17.60 17.84
C GLU A 241 -0.99 16.20 18.41
N CYS A 242 -1.93 15.23 18.33
CA CYS A 242 -1.67 13.85 18.72
C CYS A 242 -0.53 13.23 17.90
N ALA A 243 -0.51 13.44 16.58
CA ALA A 243 0.53 12.91 15.70
C ALA A 243 1.91 13.50 16.05
N VAL A 244 2.00 14.83 16.18
CA VAL A 244 3.25 15.53 16.54
C VAL A 244 3.76 15.05 17.90
N ARG A 245 2.89 14.93 18.89
CA ARG A 245 3.29 14.47 20.24
C ARG A 245 3.67 13.00 20.25
N LYS A 246 2.97 12.13 19.52
CA LYS A 246 3.31 10.71 19.36
C LYS A 246 4.71 10.54 18.76
N GLU A 247 5.04 11.29 17.70
CA GLU A 247 6.35 11.23 17.05
C GLU A 247 7.48 11.72 17.96
N ALA A 248 7.19 12.62 18.89
CA ALA A 248 8.15 13.09 19.88
C ALA A 248 8.37 12.12 21.07
N VAL A 249 7.60 11.02 21.16
CA VAL A 249 7.76 10.05 22.25
C VAL A 249 9.05 9.27 22.10
N GLY A 250 9.95 9.46 23.05
CA GLY A 250 11.19 8.70 23.18
C GLY A 250 11.12 7.59 24.22
N PRO A 251 12.17 6.73 24.33
CA PRO A 251 12.21 5.61 25.28
C PRO A 251 12.12 6.04 26.76
N ASN A 252 12.49 7.26 27.06
CA ASN A 252 12.51 7.81 28.42
C ASN A 252 11.32 8.73 28.74
N THR A 253 10.38 8.91 27.80
CA THR A 253 9.18 9.71 28.02
C THR A 253 8.33 9.08 29.10
N ARG A 254 7.94 9.86 30.11
CA ARG A 254 7.11 9.41 31.25
C ARG A 254 5.72 10.03 31.22
N ARG A 255 5.61 11.24 30.66
CA ARG A 255 4.36 12.00 30.61
C ARG A 255 4.09 12.39 29.16
N PHE A 256 2.83 12.35 28.80
CA PHE A 256 2.33 12.75 27.49
C PHE A 256 1.49 14.03 27.67
N LEU A 257 1.79 15.07 26.91
CA LEU A 257 1.14 16.38 26.98
C LEU A 257 0.53 16.72 25.64
N ILE A 258 -0.76 17.08 25.64
CA ILE A 258 -1.52 17.50 24.46
C ILE A 258 -2.01 18.93 24.68
N ASP A 259 -1.79 19.81 23.72
CA ASP A 259 -2.38 21.13 23.67
C ASP A 259 -3.83 21.02 23.20
N LEU A 260 -4.77 21.51 24.01
CA LEU A 260 -6.20 21.52 23.73
C LEU A 260 -6.72 22.94 23.44
N SER A 261 -5.84 23.90 23.15
CA SER A 261 -6.22 25.30 22.86
C SER A 261 -7.17 25.42 21.68
N ALA A 262 -7.04 24.56 20.66
CA ALA A 262 -7.97 24.48 19.52
C ALA A 262 -9.42 24.18 19.97
N ALA A 263 -9.60 23.44 21.06
CA ALA A 263 -10.91 23.16 21.68
C ALA A 263 -11.27 24.15 22.80
N GLY A 264 -10.51 25.22 22.98
CA GLY A 264 -10.72 26.21 24.05
C GLY A 264 -10.51 25.64 25.47
N ARG A 265 -9.67 24.61 25.61
CA ARG A 265 -9.42 23.90 26.88
C ARG A 265 -7.95 24.04 27.30
N PRO A 266 -7.66 23.92 28.61
CA PRO A 266 -6.28 23.87 29.07
C PRO A 266 -5.59 22.59 28.58
N PRO A 267 -4.23 22.57 28.50
CA PRO A 267 -3.49 21.40 28.08
C PRO A 267 -3.82 20.16 28.94
N PHE A 268 -3.94 19.01 28.30
CA PHE A 268 -4.16 17.72 28.93
C PHE A 268 -2.82 17.00 29.12
N SER A 269 -2.67 16.29 30.24
CA SER A 269 -1.47 15.48 30.49
C SER A 269 -1.83 14.18 31.19
N CYS A 270 -1.30 13.07 30.66
CA CYS A 270 -1.43 11.73 31.26
C CYS A 270 -0.07 11.03 31.38
N GLY A 271 -0.06 9.86 32.01
CA GLY A 271 1.09 8.96 32.00
C GLY A 271 1.33 8.39 30.59
N ILE A 272 2.58 8.12 30.24
CA ILE A 272 2.87 7.46 28.94
C ILE A 272 2.28 6.05 28.87
N ASP A 273 2.14 5.37 30.03
CA ASP A 273 1.57 4.02 30.06
C ASP A 273 0.08 4.01 29.72
N ASP A 274 -0.66 5.10 29.94
CA ASP A 274 -2.05 5.25 29.52
C ASP A 274 -2.14 5.29 27.98
N VAL A 275 -1.21 6.03 27.34
CA VAL A 275 -1.07 6.09 25.89
C VAL A 275 -0.69 4.72 25.32
N TYR A 276 0.25 4.03 25.95
CA TYR A 276 0.63 2.69 25.55
C TYR A 276 -0.52 1.70 25.67
N ALA A 277 -1.31 1.78 26.72
CA ALA A 277 -2.49 0.94 26.91
C ALA A 277 -3.56 1.20 25.81
N ALA A 278 -3.75 2.45 25.40
CA ALA A 278 -4.67 2.79 24.31
C ALA A 278 -4.20 2.25 22.95
N CYS A 279 -2.88 2.25 22.70
CA CYS A 279 -2.30 1.80 21.42
C CYS A 279 -1.97 0.29 21.39
N ALA A 280 -1.87 -0.39 22.53
CA ALA A 280 -1.46 -1.80 22.60
C ALA A 280 -2.31 -2.74 21.72
N PRO A 281 -3.65 -2.63 21.66
CA PRO A 281 -4.46 -3.50 20.80
C PRO A 281 -4.12 -3.40 19.31
N LEU A 282 -3.63 -2.24 18.84
CA LEU A 282 -3.19 -2.05 17.47
C LEU A 282 -1.88 -2.80 17.20
N VAL A 283 -0.92 -2.73 18.14
CA VAL A 283 0.35 -3.46 18.05
C VAL A 283 0.13 -4.97 18.17
N GLU A 284 -0.78 -5.43 19.03
CA GLU A 284 -1.13 -6.85 19.14
C GLU A 284 -1.59 -7.45 17.81
N LYS A 285 -2.44 -6.74 17.06
CA LYS A 285 -2.86 -7.15 15.71
C LYS A 285 -1.67 -7.33 14.76
N THR A 286 -0.66 -6.47 14.84
CA THR A 286 0.55 -6.61 14.01
C THR A 286 1.39 -7.82 14.40
N VAL A 287 1.48 -8.13 15.68
CA VAL A 287 2.17 -9.33 16.20
C VAL A 287 1.47 -10.62 15.75
N GLU A 288 0.14 -10.63 15.71
CA GLU A 288 -0.62 -11.76 15.17
C GLU A 288 -0.32 -12.02 13.69
N VAL A 289 -0.26 -10.94 12.87
CA VAL A 289 0.12 -11.06 11.45
C VAL A 289 1.53 -11.59 11.31
N LEU A 290 2.46 -11.07 12.11
CA LEU A 290 3.84 -11.52 12.11
C LEU A 290 3.97 -13.02 12.43
N SER A 291 3.15 -13.52 13.35
CA SER A 291 3.11 -14.95 13.68
C SER A 291 2.64 -15.78 12.50
N ARG A 292 1.65 -15.32 11.73
CA ARG A 292 1.19 -16.02 10.51
C ARG A 292 2.24 -16.04 9.40
N VAL A 293 3.04 -14.99 9.27
CA VAL A 293 4.15 -14.94 8.30
C VAL A 293 5.19 -16.02 8.58
N LEU A 294 5.40 -16.39 9.83
CA LEU A 294 6.34 -17.44 10.24
C LEU A 294 5.73 -18.85 10.12
N HIS A 295 4.46 -18.98 10.49
CA HIS A 295 3.74 -20.24 10.59
C HIS A 295 2.60 -20.29 9.57
N ASP A 296 2.91 -20.83 8.39
CA ASP A 296 1.92 -21.05 7.33
C ASP A 296 2.02 -22.51 6.83
N PRO A 297 1.13 -23.39 7.30
CA PRO A 297 1.15 -24.80 6.92
C PRO A 297 0.83 -25.04 5.44
N ALA A 298 0.26 -24.06 4.74
CA ALA A 298 -0.03 -24.15 3.31
C ALA A 298 1.15 -23.75 2.42
N ARG A 299 2.25 -23.26 3.03
CA ARG A 299 3.43 -22.82 2.28
C ARG A 299 4.22 -24.00 1.73
N ASP A 300 4.69 -23.87 0.50
CA ASP A 300 5.73 -24.73 -0.05
C ASP A 300 6.99 -24.65 0.81
N GLY A 301 7.39 -25.79 1.42
CA GLY A 301 8.51 -25.87 2.37
C GLY A 301 8.10 -25.77 3.85
N GLY A 302 6.83 -25.55 4.16
CA GLY A 302 6.29 -25.56 5.52
C GLY A 302 6.66 -24.34 6.38
N ASP A 303 6.54 -24.49 7.68
CA ASP A 303 6.87 -23.47 8.67
C ASP A 303 8.37 -23.15 8.68
N VAL A 304 8.69 -21.87 8.84
CA VAL A 304 10.08 -21.45 9.06
C VAL A 304 10.35 -21.41 10.56
N ALA A 305 11.29 -22.26 10.99
CA ALA A 305 11.67 -22.31 12.39
C ALA A 305 12.30 -20.99 12.84
N TRP A 306 11.96 -20.53 14.03
CA TRP A 306 12.53 -19.29 14.58
C TRP A 306 14.07 -19.34 14.69
N SER A 307 14.65 -20.54 14.80
CA SER A 307 16.11 -20.76 14.74
C SER A 307 16.76 -20.25 13.45
N ASP A 308 16.03 -20.33 12.34
CA ASP A 308 16.52 -20.05 10.98
C ASP A 308 16.31 -18.57 10.60
N VAL A 309 15.60 -17.82 11.45
CA VAL A 309 15.39 -16.38 11.30
C VAL A 309 16.57 -15.62 11.89
N ALA A 310 17.24 -14.79 11.10
CA ALA A 310 18.33 -13.92 11.54
C ALA A 310 17.83 -12.78 12.42
N GLY A 311 16.63 -12.27 12.14
CA GLY A 311 15.99 -11.24 12.94
C GLY A 311 14.71 -10.68 12.35
N ILE A 312 14.05 -9.84 13.13
CA ILE A 312 12.96 -8.97 12.72
C ILE A 312 13.54 -7.58 12.51
N TYR A 313 13.33 -7.02 11.34
CA TYR A 313 13.75 -5.67 10.99
C TYR A 313 12.56 -4.72 10.98
N VAL A 314 12.56 -3.79 11.91
CA VAL A 314 11.48 -2.82 12.09
C VAL A 314 11.78 -1.58 11.25
N ALA A 315 10.92 -1.34 10.28
CA ALA A 315 10.89 -0.19 9.38
C ALA A 315 9.58 0.58 9.55
N GLY A 316 9.44 1.66 8.81
CA GLY A 316 8.27 2.54 8.87
C GLY A 316 8.30 3.51 10.07
N GLY A 317 7.71 4.69 9.87
CA GLY A 317 7.75 5.77 10.87
C GLY A 317 7.09 5.37 12.19
N ALA A 318 5.91 4.77 12.15
CA ALA A 318 5.20 4.32 13.35
C ALA A 318 5.89 3.13 14.05
N GLY A 319 6.75 2.39 13.33
CA GLY A 319 7.64 1.39 13.92
C GLY A 319 8.64 1.98 14.93
N SER A 320 8.86 3.30 14.90
CA SER A 320 9.69 4.02 15.86
C SER A 320 9.02 4.21 17.22
N PHE A 321 7.70 4.11 17.31
CA PHE A 321 6.97 4.28 18.57
C PHE A 321 7.45 3.26 19.61
N PRO A 322 7.92 3.68 20.80
CA PRO A 322 8.64 2.79 21.72
C PRO A 322 7.86 1.55 22.15
N LEU A 323 6.53 1.62 22.19
CA LEU A 323 5.65 0.48 22.49
C LEU A 323 5.88 -0.68 21.50
N VAL A 324 6.00 -0.39 20.21
CA VAL A 324 6.21 -1.40 19.15
C VAL A 324 7.46 -2.23 19.45
N GLY A 325 8.59 -1.54 19.64
CA GLY A 325 9.85 -2.23 19.95
C GLY A 325 9.82 -2.99 21.28
N ARG A 326 9.09 -2.48 22.28
CA ARG A 326 8.90 -3.15 23.59
C ARG A 326 8.14 -4.45 23.41
N MET A 327 7.00 -4.43 22.71
CA MET A 327 6.16 -5.61 22.50
C MET A 327 6.85 -6.67 21.63
N LEU A 328 7.48 -6.26 20.53
CA LEU A 328 8.23 -7.18 19.68
C LEU A 328 9.38 -7.85 20.43
N ARG A 329 10.15 -7.11 21.20
CA ARG A 329 11.24 -7.69 22.01
C ARG A 329 10.72 -8.61 23.12
N GLY A 330 9.59 -8.28 23.73
CA GLY A 330 8.93 -9.16 24.69
C GLY A 330 8.50 -10.50 24.10
N THR A 331 8.01 -10.50 22.87
CA THR A 331 7.51 -11.71 22.18
C THR A 331 8.64 -12.52 21.51
N PHE A 332 9.57 -11.85 20.83
CA PHE A 332 10.54 -12.51 19.93
C PHE A 332 11.99 -12.47 20.46
N GLY A 333 12.23 -11.79 21.57
CA GLY A 333 13.54 -11.67 22.21
C GLY A 333 14.36 -10.47 21.72
N GLU A 334 15.11 -9.87 22.66
CA GLU A 334 15.80 -8.58 22.49
C GLU A 334 16.84 -8.58 21.37
N LYS A 335 17.61 -9.67 21.24
CA LYS A 335 18.76 -9.72 20.33
C LYS A 335 18.38 -9.78 18.86
N ARG A 336 17.15 -10.23 18.55
CA ARG A 336 16.70 -10.46 17.18
C ARG A 336 15.83 -9.34 16.62
N VAL A 337 15.34 -8.43 17.45
CA VAL A 337 14.57 -7.26 16.98
C VAL A 337 15.55 -6.13 16.70
N LYS A 338 15.73 -5.82 15.41
CA LYS A 338 16.57 -4.72 14.91
C LYS A 338 15.64 -3.61 14.40
N ARG A 339 16.02 -2.38 14.58
CA ARG A 339 15.33 -1.22 14.02
C ARG A 339 16.25 -0.54 13.01
N SER A 340 15.68 -0.05 11.93
CA SER A 340 16.41 0.84 11.03
C SER A 340 16.93 2.06 11.81
N PRO A 341 18.19 2.48 11.61
CA PRO A 341 18.64 3.76 12.13
C PRO A 341 17.93 4.94 11.48
N HIS A 342 17.33 4.74 10.31
CA HIS A 342 16.51 5.71 9.59
C HIS A 342 15.12 5.12 9.31
N PRO A 343 14.25 4.95 10.32
CA PRO A 343 12.99 4.21 10.17
C PRO A 343 12.06 4.76 9.10
N PHE A 344 12.07 6.09 8.91
CA PHE A 344 11.29 6.76 7.85
C PHE A 344 11.89 6.57 6.45
N ALA A 345 13.16 6.21 6.35
CA ALA A 345 13.88 6.17 5.08
C ALA A 345 14.35 4.76 4.68
N ALA A 346 14.07 3.74 5.49
CA ALA A 346 14.52 2.37 5.24
C ALA A 346 14.17 1.88 3.84
N THR A 347 12.93 2.10 3.42
CA THR A 347 12.42 1.74 2.10
C THR A 347 13.12 2.53 0.99
N ALA A 348 13.21 3.86 1.11
CA ALA A 348 13.88 4.70 0.11
C ALA A 348 15.38 4.34 -0.04
N ILE A 349 16.09 4.11 1.08
CA ILE A 349 17.48 3.66 1.07
C ILE A 349 17.58 2.29 0.38
N GLY A 350 16.70 1.35 0.70
CA GLY A 350 16.69 0.03 0.09
C GLY A 350 16.43 0.06 -1.42
N LEU A 351 15.56 0.96 -1.89
CA LEU A 351 15.33 1.22 -3.32
C LEU A 351 16.60 1.76 -3.98
N ALA A 352 17.33 2.68 -3.33
CA ALA A 352 18.59 3.19 -3.84
C ALA A 352 19.67 2.11 -3.87
N VAL A 353 19.74 1.24 -2.85
CA VAL A 353 20.64 0.06 -2.82
C VAL A 353 20.34 -0.87 -3.99
N PHE A 354 19.07 -1.12 -4.30
CA PHE A 354 18.67 -1.96 -5.44
C PHE A 354 19.07 -1.35 -6.78
N LEU A 355 18.97 -0.02 -6.94
CA LEU A 355 19.38 0.68 -8.17
C LEU A 355 20.89 0.68 -8.38
N ASP A 356 21.67 0.46 -7.34
CA ASP A 356 23.12 0.44 -7.45
C ASP A 356 23.61 -0.90 -7.99
N LYS A 357 23.84 -0.93 -9.31
CA LYS A 357 24.34 -2.14 -10.00
C LYS A 357 25.68 -2.63 -9.46
N GLU A 358 26.51 -1.75 -8.90
CA GLU A 358 27.80 -2.12 -8.30
C GLU A 358 27.62 -2.85 -6.97
N ALA A 359 26.55 -2.55 -6.24
CA ALA A 359 26.17 -3.28 -5.03
C ALA A 359 25.82 -4.75 -5.35
N GLY A 360 25.36 -5.03 -6.58
CA GLY A 360 25.16 -6.38 -7.12
C GLY A 360 24.06 -7.16 -6.43
N PHE A 361 23.05 -6.48 -5.83
CA PHE A 361 21.88 -7.12 -5.26
C PHE A 361 20.90 -7.56 -6.35
N ALA A 362 20.22 -8.67 -6.11
CA ALA A 362 19.16 -9.20 -6.94
C ALA A 362 17.90 -9.45 -6.11
N LEU A 363 16.74 -9.35 -6.75
CA LEU A 363 15.44 -9.57 -6.15
C LEU A 363 14.70 -10.69 -6.88
N SER A 364 14.09 -11.58 -6.11
CA SER A 364 13.08 -12.52 -6.58
C SER A 364 11.80 -12.24 -5.81
N GLU A 365 10.81 -11.71 -6.49
CA GLU A 365 9.50 -11.41 -5.90
C GLU A 365 8.46 -12.46 -6.27
N ARG A 366 7.37 -12.49 -5.49
CA ARG A 366 6.22 -13.34 -5.71
C ARG A 366 4.95 -12.50 -5.72
N LEU A 367 3.91 -12.99 -6.39
CA LEU A 367 2.59 -12.37 -6.31
C LEU A 367 2.10 -12.41 -4.85
N SER A 368 1.69 -11.28 -4.33
CA SER A 368 1.15 -11.16 -2.96
C SER A 368 -0.33 -11.51 -2.86
N ARG A 369 -1.01 -11.68 -4.00
CA ARG A 369 -2.46 -11.89 -4.08
C ARG A 369 -2.80 -12.95 -5.12
N ASN A 370 -3.89 -13.69 -4.89
CA ASN A 370 -4.50 -14.51 -5.93
C ASN A 370 -5.25 -13.59 -6.88
N PHE A 371 -5.15 -13.85 -8.17
CA PHE A 371 -5.90 -13.17 -9.21
C PHE A 371 -6.73 -14.20 -9.99
N GLY A 372 -7.99 -13.89 -10.26
CA GLY A 372 -8.86 -14.77 -11.02
C GLY A 372 -10.13 -14.10 -11.52
N VAL A 373 -11.01 -14.89 -12.09
CA VAL A 373 -12.24 -14.44 -12.72
C VAL A 373 -13.40 -15.37 -12.36
N PHE A 374 -14.60 -14.80 -12.17
CA PHE A 374 -15.80 -15.59 -12.03
C PHE A 374 -16.28 -16.10 -13.39
N ARG A 375 -16.52 -17.39 -13.50
CA ARG A 375 -16.99 -18.08 -14.70
C ARG A 375 -18.32 -18.77 -14.48
N GLU A 376 -19.11 -18.78 -15.53
CA GLU A 376 -20.27 -19.67 -15.63
C GLU A 376 -19.80 -21.13 -15.75
N ALA A 377 -20.45 -22.01 -15.01
CA ALA A 377 -20.24 -23.44 -15.05
C ALA A 377 -21.57 -24.15 -15.22
N ARG A 378 -21.53 -25.44 -15.64
CA ARG A 378 -22.72 -26.26 -15.86
C ARG A 378 -23.82 -25.57 -16.66
N ALA A 379 -23.43 -24.96 -17.78
CA ALA A 379 -24.34 -24.27 -18.69
C ALA A 379 -25.17 -23.14 -18.04
N GLY A 380 -24.62 -22.44 -17.03
CA GLY A 380 -25.24 -21.30 -16.36
C GLY A 380 -25.90 -21.61 -15.03
N GLU A 381 -25.91 -22.87 -14.61
CA GLU A 381 -26.49 -23.25 -13.31
C GLU A 381 -25.62 -22.81 -12.13
N ASP A 382 -24.30 -22.68 -12.34
CA ASP A 382 -23.34 -22.29 -11.31
C ASP A 382 -22.43 -21.17 -11.77
N ILE A 383 -21.89 -20.46 -10.78
CA ILE A 383 -20.78 -19.52 -10.95
C ILE A 383 -19.62 -20.00 -10.06
N ILE A 384 -18.49 -20.27 -10.70
CA ILE A 384 -17.25 -20.68 -10.03
C ILE A 384 -16.20 -19.57 -10.15
N PHE A 385 -15.24 -19.57 -9.25
CA PHE A 385 -14.04 -18.76 -9.36
C PHE A 385 -12.93 -19.59 -10.01
N ASP A 386 -12.37 -19.07 -11.13
CA ASP A 386 -11.20 -19.65 -11.80
C ASP A 386 -9.96 -18.87 -11.35
N PRO A 387 -9.10 -19.41 -10.49
CA PRO A 387 -7.85 -18.79 -10.08
C PRO A 387 -6.85 -18.87 -11.25
N ILE A 388 -6.55 -17.73 -11.85
CA ILE A 388 -5.63 -17.63 -12.99
C ILE A 388 -4.18 -17.59 -12.52
N LEU A 389 -3.91 -16.76 -11.53
CA LEU A 389 -2.59 -16.51 -10.97
C LEU A 389 -2.67 -16.72 -9.45
N PRO A 390 -2.04 -17.76 -8.92
CA PRO A 390 -2.05 -18.01 -7.48
C PRO A 390 -1.13 -17.02 -6.75
N LYS A 391 -1.48 -16.66 -5.51
CA LYS A 391 -0.57 -16.03 -4.57
C LYS A 391 0.73 -16.86 -4.50
N ASP A 392 1.84 -16.19 -4.25
CA ASP A 392 3.19 -16.75 -4.18
C ASP A 392 3.75 -17.30 -5.51
N ALA A 393 3.06 -17.11 -6.65
CA ALA A 393 3.64 -17.34 -7.96
C ALA A 393 4.86 -16.41 -8.17
N PRO A 394 6.00 -16.94 -8.63
CA PRO A 394 7.21 -16.14 -8.82
C PRO A 394 7.00 -15.10 -9.92
N LEU A 395 7.40 -13.86 -9.64
CA LEU A 395 7.43 -12.79 -10.64
C LEU A 395 8.66 -12.93 -11.54
N PRO A 396 8.55 -12.50 -12.81
CA PRO A 396 9.69 -12.50 -13.72
C PRO A 396 10.77 -11.55 -13.21
N ALA A 397 12.00 -12.02 -13.16
CA ALA A 397 13.15 -11.17 -12.86
C ALA A 397 13.38 -10.15 -13.99
N ASP A 398 14.06 -9.04 -13.68
CA ASP A 398 14.42 -8.01 -14.66
C ASP A 398 15.12 -8.61 -15.88
N GLY A 399 14.68 -8.21 -17.07
CA GLY A 399 15.22 -8.71 -18.35
C GLY A 399 14.78 -10.14 -18.72
N ARG A 400 13.93 -10.78 -17.90
CA ARG A 400 13.30 -12.06 -18.25
C ARG A 400 11.95 -11.85 -18.94
N PRO A 401 11.50 -12.82 -19.76
CA PRO A 401 10.15 -12.78 -20.34
C PRO A 401 9.09 -12.64 -19.23
N PRO A 402 8.00 -11.91 -19.49
CA PRO A 402 6.90 -11.79 -18.53
C PRO A 402 6.26 -13.15 -18.25
N LEU A 403 5.69 -13.31 -17.06
CA LEU A 403 4.84 -14.46 -16.76
C LEU A 403 3.55 -14.33 -17.59
N VAL A 404 3.26 -15.35 -18.37
CA VAL A 404 2.07 -15.38 -19.24
C VAL A 404 1.24 -16.61 -18.91
N VAL A 405 -0.05 -16.39 -18.66
CA VAL A 405 -1.04 -17.47 -18.53
C VAL A 405 -2.08 -17.28 -19.62
N THR A 406 -2.45 -18.37 -20.30
CA THR A 406 -3.46 -18.35 -21.37
C THR A 406 -4.61 -19.29 -21.01
N ARG A 407 -5.84 -18.87 -21.31
CA ARG A 407 -7.05 -19.70 -21.28
C ARG A 407 -7.69 -19.66 -22.67
N THR A 408 -8.14 -20.81 -23.13
CA THR A 408 -8.85 -20.94 -24.40
C THR A 408 -10.14 -21.69 -24.20
N TYR A 409 -11.21 -21.21 -24.79
CA TYR A 409 -12.54 -21.81 -24.71
C TYR A 409 -13.42 -21.31 -25.86
N ARG A 410 -14.58 -21.93 -26.05
CA ARG A 410 -15.59 -21.47 -26.98
C ARG A 410 -16.61 -20.58 -26.28
N ALA A 411 -16.89 -19.40 -26.83
CA ALA A 411 -17.87 -18.48 -26.29
C ALA A 411 -19.28 -19.09 -26.32
N ALA A 412 -19.98 -19.02 -25.19
CA ALA A 412 -21.37 -19.45 -25.07
C ALA A 412 -22.39 -18.33 -25.20
N HIS A 413 -21.93 -17.06 -25.37
CA HIS A 413 -22.75 -15.86 -25.43
C HIS A 413 -22.26 -14.91 -26.52
N ASN A 414 -23.10 -13.93 -26.89
CA ASN A 414 -22.73 -12.84 -27.81
C ASN A 414 -21.79 -11.80 -27.19
N ILE A 415 -21.85 -11.64 -25.86
CA ILE A 415 -21.04 -10.70 -25.06
C ILE A 415 -20.45 -11.45 -23.88
N GLY A 416 -19.14 -11.33 -23.67
CA GLY A 416 -18.45 -11.75 -22.47
C GLY A 416 -18.58 -10.70 -21.38
N HIS A 417 -18.92 -11.13 -20.17
CA HIS A 417 -18.97 -10.29 -18.98
C HIS A 417 -17.98 -10.85 -17.95
N PHE A 418 -16.79 -10.26 -17.91
CA PHE A 418 -15.71 -10.71 -17.06
C PHE A 418 -15.70 -9.93 -15.74
N ARG A 419 -15.75 -10.67 -14.63
CA ARG A 419 -15.67 -10.15 -13.27
C ARG A 419 -14.37 -10.61 -12.65
N PHE A 420 -13.34 -9.80 -12.82
CA PHE A 420 -12.02 -10.06 -12.27
C PHE A 420 -11.96 -9.69 -10.78
N VAL A 421 -11.21 -10.45 -10.02
CA VAL A 421 -11.03 -10.25 -8.58
C VAL A 421 -9.61 -10.61 -8.18
N GLU A 422 -9.03 -9.80 -7.32
CA GLU A 422 -7.86 -10.16 -6.51
C GLU A 422 -8.26 -10.42 -5.07
N CYS A 423 -7.60 -11.39 -4.42
CA CYS A 423 -7.86 -11.69 -3.00
C CYS A 423 -6.58 -12.14 -2.28
N SER A 424 -6.53 -11.88 -0.97
CA SER A 424 -5.36 -12.27 -0.16
C SER A 424 -5.29 -13.77 0.07
N ARG A 425 -6.42 -14.49 0.04
CA ARG A 425 -6.48 -15.96 0.20
C ARG A 425 -7.68 -16.55 -0.54
N LEU A 426 -7.68 -17.86 -0.67
CA LEU A 426 -8.81 -18.65 -1.14
C LEU A 426 -9.30 -19.56 0.00
N LEU A 427 -10.62 -19.65 0.19
CA LEU A 427 -11.27 -20.59 1.08
C LEU A 427 -12.23 -21.45 0.26
N ASP A 428 -12.01 -22.76 0.26
CA ASP A 428 -12.79 -23.72 -0.55
C ASP A 428 -12.91 -23.30 -2.04
N GLY A 429 -11.79 -22.80 -2.61
CA GLY A 429 -11.73 -22.33 -3.99
C GLY A 429 -12.44 -21.00 -4.27
N ARG A 430 -12.89 -20.28 -3.24
CA ARG A 430 -13.54 -18.97 -3.36
C ARG A 430 -12.68 -17.84 -2.80
N PRO A 431 -12.75 -16.64 -3.39
CA PRO A 431 -12.06 -15.47 -2.85
C PRO A 431 -12.46 -15.18 -1.41
N ASP A 432 -11.45 -15.03 -0.54
CA ASP A 432 -11.61 -14.74 0.88
C ASP A 432 -10.50 -13.76 1.36
N GLY A 433 -10.68 -13.27 2.59
CA GLY A 433 -9.80 -12.27 3.19
C GLY A 433 -10.03 -10.88 2.60
N ASP A 434 -8.95 -10.22 2.21
CA ASP A 434 -9.03 -8.93 1.54
C ASP A 434 -9.33 -9.13 0.05
N VAL A 435 -10.57 -8.88 -0.34
CA VAL A 435 -11.09 -9.09 -1.70
C VAL A 435 -11.21 -7.74 -2.42
N THR A 436 -10.55 -7.63 -3.57
CA THR A 436 -10.58 -6.45 -4.44
C THR A 436 -11.29 -6.80 -5.75
N PRO A 437 -12.56 -6.42 -5.94
CA PRO A 437 -13.23 -6.54 -7.23
C PRO A 437 -12.78 -5.42 -8.17
N TYR A 438 -12.65 -5.76 -9.45
CA TYR A 438 -12.39 -4.81 -10.53
C TYR A 438 -13.68 -4.38 -11.23
N ASP A 439 -13.60 -3.31 -12.01
CA ASP A 439 -14.69 -2.92 -12.91
C ASP A 439 -14.97 -4.06 -13.88
N PRO A 440 -16.25 -4.35 -14.17
CA PRO A 440 -16.61 -5.38 -15.13
C PRO A 440 -16.02 -5.07 -16.51
N VAL A 441 -15.41 -6.07 -17.13
CA VAL A 441 -14.95 -5.99 -18.51
C VAL A 441 -15.98 -6.63 -19.41
N TYR A 442 -16.47 -5.87 -20.38
CA TYR A 442 -17.36 -6.37 -21.44
C TYR A 442 -16.59 -6.53 -22.72
N PHE A 443 -16.76 -7.68 -23.37
CA PHE A 443 -16.06 -7.98 -24.61
C PHE A 443 -17.05 -8.57 -25.63
N PRO A 444 -17.12 -8.04 -26.87
CA PRO A 444 -18.04 -8.54 -27.88
C PRO A 444 -17.51 -9.82 -28.50
N PHE A 445 -18.22 -10.92 -28.35
CA PHE A 445 -17.95 -12.16 -29.07
C PHE A 445 -18.66 -12.20 -30.43
N ASP A 446 -19.78 -11.47 -30.56
CA ASP A 446 -20.48 -11.29 -31.82
C ASP A 446 -19.79 -10.21 -32.67
N PRO A 447 -19.34 -10.52 -33.90
CA PRO A 447 -18.71 -9.54 -34.81
C PRO A 447 -19.57 -8.28 -35.06
N ASN A 448 -20.89 -8.40 -35.03
CA ASN A 448 -21.80 -7.25 -35.20
C ASN A 448 -21.77 -6.25 -34.05
N LEU A 449 -21.13 -6.60 -32.93
CA LEU A 449 -20.99 -5.76 -31.75
C LEU A 449 -19.57 -5.19 -31.56
N HIS A 450 -18.67 -5.40 -32.53
CA HIS A 450 -17.28 -4.95 -32.41
C HIS A 450 -17.14 -3.43 -32.31
N ASP A 451 -18.04 -2.67 -32.96
CA ASP A 451 -18.05 -1.20 -32.95
C ASP A 451 -18.98 -0.61 -31.87
N GLU A 452 -19.58 -1.46 -31.04
CA GLU A 452 -20.48 -1.01 -29.96
C GLU A 452 -19.65 -0.46 -28.79
N GLU A 453 -19.91 0.79 -28.42
CA GLU A 453 -19.21 1.47 -27.31
C GLU A 453 -19.75 1.08 -25.95
N ASP A 454 -21.07 0.85 -25.82
CA ASP A 454 -21.73 0.56 -24.54
C ASP A 454 -22.32 -0.87 -24.50
N LEU A 455 -21.42 -1.84 -24.46
CA LEU A 455 -21.80 -3.25 -24.36
C LEU A 455 -22.56 -3.60 -23.07
N ALA A 456 -22.37 -2.80 -22.01
CA ALA A 456 -23.04 -3.03 -20.72
C ALA A 456 -24.56 -2.89 -20.80
N ARG A 457 -25.08 -2.10 -21.76
CA ARG A 457 -26.53 -1.89 -21.98
C ARG A 457 -27.13 -2.88 -22.98
N ARG A 458 -26.32 -3.71 -23.62
CA ARG A 458 -26.81 -4.68 -24.58
C ARG A 458 -27.25 -5.97 -23.88
N ALA A 459 -28.31 -6.57 -24.43
CA ALA A 459 -28.78 -7.86 -23.93
C ALA A 459 -27.75 -8.97 -24.21
N VAL A 460 -27.44 -9.73 -23.17
CA VAL A 460 -26.58 -10.92 -23.28
C VAL A 460 -27.46 -12.09 -23.70
N GLY A 461 -27.16 -12.65 -24.86
CA GLY A 461 -27.85 -13.79 -25.45
C GLY A 461 -26.91 -15.00 -25.53
N ARG A 462 -27.46 -16.21 -25.28
CA ARG A 462 -26.72 -17.45 -25.44
C ARG A 462 -26.55 -17.83 -26.91
N ARG A 463 -25.43 -18.44 -27.25
CA ARG A 463 -25.10 -18.90 -28.63
C ARG A 463 -24.49 -20.30 -28.57
N GLU A 464 -24.86 -21.14 -29.54
CA GLU A 464 -24.28 -22.48 -29.70
C GLU A 464 -23.04 -22.44 -30.64
N ASP A 465 -22.94 -21.44 -31.49
CA ASP A 465 -21.94 -21.25 -32.52
C ASP A 465 -20.94 -20.12 -32.24
N GLY A 466 -20.67 -19.85 -30.97
CA GLY A 466 -19.75 -18.79 -30.58
C GLY A 466 -18.32 -19.02 -31.08
N PRO A 467 -17.50 -17.96 -31.19
CA PRO A 467 -16.11 -18.06 -31.61
C PRO A 467 -15.23 -18.70 -30.53
N ASP A 468 -14.06 -19.19 -30.97
CA ASP A 468 -13.00 -19.53 -30.03
C ASP A 468 -12.43 -18.24 -29.41
N VAL A 469 -12.23 -18.26 -28.11
CA VAL A 469 -11.71 -17.13 -27.32
C VAL A 469 -10.37 -17.51 -26.71
N GLU A 470 -9.42 -16.62 -26.87
CA GLU A 470 -8.15 -16.67 -26.16
C GLU A 470 -8.09 -15.52 -25.15
N GLU A 471 -7.92 -15.85 -23.87
CA GLU A 471 -7.60 -14.90 -22.81
C GLU A 471 -6.12 -15.02 -22.51
N ARG A 472 -5.40 -13.91 -22.60
CA ARG A 472 -3.98 -13.86 -22.29
C ARG A 472 -3.73 -12.90 -21.13
N TYR A 473 -3.17 -13.42 -20.07
CA TYR A 473 -2.82 -12.71 -18.84
C TYR A 473 -1.31 -12.52 -18.80
N VAL A 474 -0.87 -11.29 -18.73
CA VAL A 474 0.55 -10.92 -18.68
C VAL A 474 0.85 -10.25 -17.35
N VAL A 475 1.79 -10.82 -16.60
CA VAL A 475 2.25 -10.23 -15.34
C VAL A 475 3.55 -9.49 -15.60
N THR A 476 3.55 -8.19 -15.30
CA THR A 476 4.74 -7.36 -15.38
C THR A 476 5.74 -7.69 -14.26
N PRO A 477 7.03 -7.33 -14.37
CA PRO A 477 7.99 -7.48 -13.26
C PRO A 477 7.54 -6.78 -11.98
N GLY A 478 6.80 -5.67 -12.09
CA GLY A 478 6.20 -4.98 -10.93
C GLY A 478 4.92 -5.64 -10.40
N GLY A 479 4.51 -6.84 -10.88
CA GLY A 479 3.39 -7.60 -10.37
C GLY A 479 2.01 -7.09 -10.81
N ALA A 480 1.93 -6.19 -11.79
CA ALA A 480 0.66 -5.75 -12.37
C ALA A 480 0.18 -6.72 -13.46
N VAL A 481 -1.14 -6.98 -13.52
CA VAL A 481 -1.75 -7.94 -14.45
C VAL A 481 -2.46 -7.21 -15.58
N GLU A 482 -2.04 -7.47 -16.82
CA GLU A 482 -2.72 -7.04 -18.05
C GLU A 482 -3.49 -8.20 -18.66
N VAL A 483 -4.70 -7.94 -19.15
CA VAL A 483 -5.57 -8.95 -19.74
C VAL A 483 -5.81 -8.60 -21.21
N THR A 484 -5.55 -9.55 -22.11
CA THR A 484 -5.87 -9.42 -23.53
C THR A 484 -6.87 -10.51 -23.92
N LEU A 485 -7.96 -10.10 -24.54
CA LEU A 485 -9.01 -10.98 -25.04
C LEU A 485 -8.98 -10.97 -26.58
N THR A 486 -9.00 -12.15 -27.19
CA THR A 486 -8.96 -12.32 -28.63
C THR A 486 -9.98 -13.36 -29.07
N THR A 487 -10.77 -13.06 -30.13
CA THR A 487 -11.63 -14.06 -30.81
C THR A 487 -10.98 -14.61 -32.06
N ARG A 488 -11.22 -15.87 -32.35
CA ARG A 488 -10.77 -16.55 -33.57
C ARG A 488 -11.97 -17.13 -34.35
N PRO A 489 -11.99 -17.11 -35.67
CA PRO A 489 -10.92 -16.70 -36.60
C PRO A 489 -10.83 -15.19 -36.86
N ALA A 490 -11.80 -14.39 -36.42
CA ALA A 490 -11.89 -12.95 -36.71
C ALA A 490 -10.72 -12.10 -36.19
N ALA A 491 -9.88 -12.65 -35.31
CA ALA A 491 -8.72 -11.99 -34.70
C ALA A 491 -9.04 -10.61 -34.02
N PHE A 492 -10.29 -10.42 -33.60
CA PHE A 492 -10.66 -9.22 -32.87
C PHE A 492 -10.03 -9.25 -31.46
N THR A 493 -9.26 -8.22 -31.13
CA THR A 493 -8.46 -8.18 -29.90
C THR A 493 -8.68 -6.87 -29.16
N ARG A 494 -8.83 -6.96 -27.84
CA ARG A 494 -8.78 -5.81 -26.92
C ARG A 494 -7.93 -6.15 -25.71
N SER A 495 -7.11 -5.18 -25.26
CA SER A 495 -6.32 -5.28 -24.04
C SER A 495 -6.90 -4.37 -22.97
N PHE A 496 -6.87 -4.85 -21.72
CA PHE A 496 -7.45 -4.18 -20.58
C PHE A 496 -6.41 -4.08 -19.46
N ARG A 497 -6.21 -2.88 -18.96
CA ARG A 497 -5.63 -2.65 -17.65
C ARG A 497 -6.77 -2.63 -16.64
N LEU A 498 -6.72 -3.52 -15.68
CA LEU A 498 -7.82 -3.69 -14.74
C LEU A 498 -7.86 -2.52 -13.78
N ALA A 499 -9.02 -1.89 -13.71
CA ALA A 499 -9.29 -0.76 -12.85
C ALA A 499 -10.25 -1.19 -11.74
N ARG A 500 -10.04 -0.71 -10.53
CA ARG A 500 -10.92 -1.01 -9.40
C ARG A 500 -12.26 -0.32 -9.58
N ARG A 501 -13.35 -1.01 -9.20
CA ARG A 501 -14.68 -0.44 -9.19
C ARG A 501 -14.71 0.77 -8.25
N ALA A 502 -15.09 1.94 -8.77
CA ALA A 502 -15.26 3.14 -7.97
C ALA A 502 -16.31 2.87 -6.90
N THR A 503 -15.89 2.79 -5.65
CA THR A 503 -16.80 2.95 -4.52
C THR A 503 -17.08 4.44 -4.44
N SER A 504 -18.37 4.84 -4.46
CA SER A 504 -18.73 6.23 -4.28
C SER A 504 -18.08 6.77 -3.01
N ALA A 505 -17.08 7.64 -3.15
CA ALA A 505 -16.34 8.26 -2.06
C ALA A 505 -17.18 9.24 -1.23
N GLY A 506 -18.52 9.19 -1.34
CA GLY A 506 -19.48 10.07 -0.67
C GLY A 506 -19.74 9.75 0.81
N GLN A 507 -18.93 8.91 1.49
CA GLN A 507 -19.15 8.61 2.92
C GLN A 507 -17.86 8.41 3.73
N ALA A 508 -16.76 9.02 3.35
CA ALA A 508 -15.52 8.99 4.13
C ALA A 508 -15.42 10.13 5.17
N SER A 509 -16.48 10.84 5.46
CA SER A 509 -16.59 11.79 6.57
C SER A 509 -17.92 11.64 7.30
N ALA A 510 -18.15 10.49 7.87
CA ALA A 510 -19.09 10.31 8.98
C ALA A 510 -18.85 8.92 9.53
N THR A 511 -18.40 8.85 10.75
CA THR A 511 -18.39 7.67 11.59
C THR A 511 -19.72 6.94 11.53
N ALA A 512 -19.91 6.02 10.59
CA ALA A 512 -21.02 5.09 10.62
C ALA A 512 -20.60 3.91 11.50
N ARG A 513 -20.92 4.01 12.79
CA ARG A 513 -21.08 2.85 13.67
C ARG A 513 -22.14 1.93 13.06
N ALA A 514 -21.73 0.76 12.58
CA ALA A 514 -22.66 -0.36 12.49
C ALA A 514 -23.04 -0.76 13.94
N PRO A 515 -24.33 -0.92 14.27
CA PRO A 515 -24.71 -1.38 15.59
C PRO A 515 -24.27 -2.85 15.76
N HIS A 516 -23.55 -3.09 16.85
CA HIS A 516 -23.27 -4.45 17.33
C HIS A 516 -24.59 -5.19 17.52
N PRO A 517 -24.75 -6.43 17.05
CA PRO A 517 -25.90 -7.23 17.44
C PRO A 517 -25.78 -7.58 18.92
N ASP A 518 -26.79 -7.19 19.66
CA ASP A 518 -26.98 -7.42 21.08
C ASP A 518 -27.06 -8.93 21.38
N LEU A 519 -26.04 -9.47 22.02
CA LEU A 519 -26.06 -10.84 22.58
C LEU A 519 -26.61 -10.77 24.00
N SER A 520 -27.91 -10.61 24.16
CA SER A 520 -28.58 -10.94 25.41
C SER A 520 -28.89 -12.44 25.50
N PRO A 521 -28.63 -13.09 26.63
CA PRO A 521 -28.90 -14.51 26.79
C PRO A 521 -30.41 -14.78 26.93
N ARG A 522 -30.98 -15.50 25.98
CA ARG A 522 -32.34 -16.03 26.16
C ARG A 522 -32.34 -17.13 27.22
N ALA A 523 -33.10 -16.86 28.27
CA ALA A 523 -33.44 -17.78 29.31
C ALA A 523 -34.11 -19.05 28.76
N ARG A 524 -33.76 -20.19 29.36
CA ARG A 524 -34.48 -21.46 29.24
C ARG A 524 -35.83 -21.32 29.90
N VAL A 525 -36.88 -21.70 29.22
CA VAL A 525 -38.12 -22.20 29.83
C VAL A 525 -38.69 -23.29 28.93
N GLY A 526 -39.01 -24.45 29.58
CA GLY A 526 -39.92 -25.48 29.14
C GLY A 526 -39.35 -26.61 28.31
#